data_26bdb9ca35041cb48c8eaeb2b78bc843
#
_entry.id   26bdb9ca35041cb48c8eaeb2b78bc843
#
_cell.length_a   1.000
_cell.length_b   1.000
_cell.length_c   1.000
_cell.angle_alpha   90.00
_cell.angle_beta   90.00
_cell.angle_gamma   90.00
#
_symmetry.space_group_name_H-M   'P 1'
#
loop_
_entity.id
_entity.type
_entity.pdbx_description
1 polymer ?
#
loop_
_entity_poly.entity_id
_entity_poly.type
_entity_poly.pdbx_seq_one_letter_code
_entity_poly.pdbx_strand_id
1 'polypeptide(L)'
;MIYNATHRFADVTARKMRPFAQLVRNKNVDEALEQLRFRPNRGARLIEAVIKSAVGNAEDKGCRNLDDLVVTVCRIDDGPMYKRIQPRARGTAFSILKRLAHIHVTVTDMAAMEDAIAAEEAKKAAAQPAEQPATA
;
A
#
# COMPACT_ATOMS: atom_id res chain seq x y z
N MET A 1 5.63 13.11 -10.16
CA MET A 1 5.70 13.52 -8.72
C MET A 1 5.18 12.41 -7.82
N ILE A 2 5.50 12.42 -6.50
CA ILE A 2 5.08 11.37 -5.55
C ILE A 2 4.12 11.96 -4.53
N TYR A 3 2.96 11.31 -4.35
CA TYR A 3 1.91 11.72 -3.43
C TYR A 3 1.64 10.61 -2.42
N ASN A 4 1.71 10.94 -1.13
CA ASN A 4 1.61 9.97 -0.05
C ASN A 4 0.37 10.25 0.80
N ALA A 5 -0.31 9.18 1.21
CA ALA A 5 -1.32 9.21 2.25
C ALA A 5 -1.11 8.07 3.24
N THR A 6 -1.39 8.35 4.51
CA THR A 6 -1.19 7.38 5.58
C THR A 6 -2.38 7.38 6.52
N HIS A 7 -2.95 6.20 6.77
CA HIS A 7 -3.93 5.99 7.83
C HIS A 7 -3.30 5.15 8.94
N ARG A 8 -3.19 5.74 10.14
CA ARG A 8 -2.63 5.08 11.32
C ARG A 8 -3.73 4.51 12.20
N PHE A 9 -3.41 3.41 12.88
CA PHE A 9 -4.28 2.75 13.86
C PHE A 9 -5.62 2.25 13.30
N ALA A 10 -5.61 1.74 12.08
CA ALA A 10 -6.78 1.08 11.49
C ALA A 10 -7.21 -0.12 12.36
N ASP A 11 -8.49 -0.18 12.73
CA ASP A 11 -9.07 -1.23 13.58
C ASP A 11 -9.36 -2.51 12.77
N VAL A 12 -8.34 -2.99 12.07
CA VAL A 12 -8.32 -4.26 11.32
C VAL A 12 -6.89 -4.81 11.36
N THR A 13 -6.76 -6.12 11.45
CA THR A 13 -5.44 -6.76 11.44
C THR A 13 -4.77 -6.63 10.07
N ALA A 14 -3.46 -6.40 10.03
CA ALA A 14 -2.70 -6.28 8.78
C ALA A 14 -2.85 -7.53 7.89
N ARG A 15 -2.88 -8.74 8.47
CA ARG A 15 -3.10 -9.99 7.74
C ARG A 15 -4.38 -9.99 6.91
N LYS A 16 -5.46 -9.36 7.41
CA LYS A 16 -6.75 -9.28 6.70
C LYS A 16 -6.76 -8.21 5.60
N MET A 17 -5.88 -7.21 5.68
CA MET A 17 -5.79 -6.12 4.70
C MET A 17 -4.77 -6.38 3.59
N ARG A 18 -3.68 -7.11 3.86
CA ARG A 18 -2.62 -7.39 2.87
C ARG A 18 -3.11 -7.96 1.54
N PRO A 19 -4.10 -8.87 1.47
CA PRO A 19 -4.62 -9.35 0.19
C PRO A 19 -5.21 -8.22 -0.67
N PHE A 20 -5.89 -7.24 -0.06
CA PHE A 20 -6.45 -6.10 -0.79
C PHE A 20 -5.36 -5.11 -1.25
N ALA A 21 -4.31 -4.96 -0.46
CA ALA A 21 -3.16 -4.15 -0.86
C ALA A 21 -2.43 -4.72 -2.09
N GLN A 22 -2.38 -6.04 -2.23
CA GLN A 22 -1.79 -6.69 -3.41
C GLN A 22 -2.62 -6.46 -4.67
N LEU A 23 -3.95 -6.37 -4.54
CA LEU A 23 -4.85 -6.15 -5.67
C LEU A 23 -4.71 -4.77 -6.30
N VAL A 24 -4.31 -3.77 -5.53
CA VAL A 24 -4.26 -2.36 -5.98
C VAL A 24 -2.86 -1.88 -6.37
N ARG A 25 -1.81 -2.63 -6.06
CA ARG A 25 -0.44 -2.26 -6.44
C ARG A 25 -0.26 -2.28 -7.94
N ASN A 26 0.48 -1.32 -8.46
CA ASN A 26 0.82 -1.15 -9.87
C ASN A 26 -0.40 -1.04 -10.79
N LYS A 27 -1.50 -0.51 -10.26
CA LYS A 27 -2.72 -0.26 -11.01
C LYS A 27 -3.04 1.22 -11.05
N ASN A 28 -3.73 1.64 -12.10
CA ASN A 28 -4.34 2.97 -12.16
C ASN A 28 -5.27 3.16 -10.96
N VAL A 29 -5.33 4.38 -10.47
CA VAL A 29 -6.14 4.74 -9.30
C VAL A 29 -7.61 4.38 -9.53
N ASP A 30 -8.17 4.67 -10.69
CA ASP A 30 -9.56 4.37 -11.02
C ASP A 30 -9.84 2.87 -11.02
N GLU A 31 -8.99 2.08 -11.67
CA GLU A 31 -9.09 0.62 -11.66
C GLU A 31 -8.96 0.06 -10.23
N ALA A 32 -8.05 0.59 -9.43
CA ALA A 32 -7.85 0.18 -8.05
C ALA A 32 -9.10 0.48 -7.19
N LEU A 33 -9.69 1.66 -7.34
CA LEU A 33 -10.90 2.06 -6.64
C LEU A 33 -12.10 1.19 -7.05
N GLU A 34 -12.26 0.92 -8.34
CA GLU A 34 -13.31 0.05 -8.85
C GLU A 34 -13.21 -1.36 -8.28
N GLN A 35 -12.02 -1.96 -8.30
CA GLN A 35 -11.79 -3.29 -7.74
C GLN A 35 -12.07 -3.37 -6.24
N LEU A 36 -11.73 -2.33 -5.48
CA LEU A 36 -12.00 -2.27 -4.04
C LEU A 36 -13.50 -2.09 -3.76
N ARG A 37 -14.22 -1.35 -4.59
CA ARG A 37 -15.67 -1.10 -4.46
C ARG A 37 -16.49 -2.40 -4.54
N PHE A 38 -16.08 -3.34 -5.38
CA PHE A 38 -16.72 -4.66 -5.47
C PHE A 38 -16.43 -5.58 -4.28
N ARG A 39 -15.54 -5.19 -3.36
CA ARG A 39 -15.19 -5.99 -2.19
C ARG A 39 -15.88 -5.47 -0.92
N PRO A 40 -16.91 -6.16 -0.37
CA PRO A 40 -17.69 -5.68 0.77
C PRO A 40 -16.95 -5.81 2.12
N ASN A 41 -15.62 -5.84 2.09
CA ASN A 41 -14.80 -6.02 3.28
C ASN A 41 -14.38 -4.69 3.90
N ARG A 42 -14.40 -4.60 5.25
CA ARG A 42 -13.98 -3.40 5.98
C ARG A 42 -12.54 -2.95 5.63
N GLY A 43 -11.62 -3.91 5.42
CA GLY A 43 -10.24 -3.61 5.02
C GLY A 43 -10.14 -2.95 3.65
N ALA A 44 -10.96 -3.37 2.67
CA ALA A 44 -11.01 -2.78 1.35
C ALA A 44 -11.50 -1.32 1.41
N ARG A 45 -12.56 -1.03 2.18
CA ARG A 45 -13.09 0.34 2.38
C ARG A 45 -12.07 1.28 3.01
N LEU A 46 -11.26 0.77 3.97
CA LEU A 46 -10.22 1.58 4.59
C LEU A 46 -9.09 1.92 3.59
N ILE A 47 -8.68 0.96 2.76
CA ILE A 47 -7.67 1.20 1.72
C ILE A 47 -8.23 2.16 0.66
N GLU A 48 -9.48 2.00 0.24
CA GLU A 48 -10.17 2.92 -0.68
C GLU A 48 -10.15 4.37 -0.16
N ALA A 49 -10.46 4.58 1.12
CA ALA A 49 -10.44 5.91 1.72
C ALA A 49 -9.03 6.53 1.72
N VAL A 50 -7.99 5.71 1.96
CA VAL A 50 -6.60 6.20 1.93
C VAL A 50 -6.15 6.53 0.50
N ILE A 51 -6.55 5.73 -0.51
CA ILE A 51 -6.26 6.04 -1.92
C ILE A 51 -6.94 7.36 -2.30
N LYS A 52 -8.21 7.57 -1.97
CA LYS A 52 -8.91 8.85 -2.22
C LYS A 52 -8.21 10.04 -1.55
N SER A 53 -7.70 9.85 -0.33
CA SER A 53 -6.91 10.89 0.33
C SER A 53 -5.58 11.17 -0.39
N ALA A 54 -4.94 10.14 -0.97
CA ALA A 54 -3.72 10.33 -1.76
C ALA A 54 -3.99 11.11 -3.06
N VAL A 55 -5.13 10.84 -3.71
CA VAL A 55 -5.59 11.61 -4.88
C VAL A 55 -5.88 13.06 -4.51
N GLY A 56 -6.60 13.34 -3.41
CA GLY A 56 -6.81 14.70 -2.94
C GLY A 56 -5.50 15.43 -2.64
N ASN A 57 -4.50 14.76 -2.09
CA ASN A 57 -3.16 15.33 -1.90
C ASN A 57 -2.44 15.62 -3.24
N ALA A 58 -2.76 14.87 -4.31
CA ALA A 58 -2.24 15.13 -5.65
C ALA A 58 -2.92 16.36 -6.28
N GLU A 59 -4.23 16.50 -6.11
CA GLU A 59 -5.00 17.70 -6.52
C GLU A 59 -4.48 18.96 -5.84
N ASP A 60 -4.30 18.93 -4.53
CA ASP A 60 -3.78 20.05 -3.73
C ASP A 60 -2.37 20.48 -4.17
N LYS A 61 -1.55 19.55 -4.65
CA LYS A 61 -0.21 19.83 -5.19
C LYS A 61 -0.20 20.22 -6.66
N GLY A 62 -1.37 20.36 -7.28
CA GLY A 62 -1.52 20.81 -8.66
C GLY A 62 -1.18 19.77 -9.71
N CYS A 63 -1.42 18.49 -9.44
CA CYS A 63 -1.33 17.45 -10.46
C CYS A 63 -2.34 17.75 -11.58
N ARG A 64 -1.86 17.82 -12.84
CA ARG A 64 -2.71 18.17 -13.98
C ARG A 64 -3.58 17.01 -14.45
N ASN A 65 -3.04 15.79 -14.38
CA ASN A 65 -3.67 14.59 -14.92
C ASN A 65 -3.94 13.62 -13.78
N LEU A 66 -5.15 13.63 -13.22
CA LEU A 66 -5.55 12.72 -12.15
C LEU A 66 -5.80 11.30 -12.68
N ASP A 67 -6.20 11.18 -13.95
CA ASP A 67 -6.49 9.91 -14.61
C ASP A 67 -5.22 9.06 -14.86
N ASP A 68 -4.04 9.70 -14.92
CA ASP A 68 -2.75 9.05 -15.13
C ASP A 68 -2.05 8.65 -13.82
N LEU A 69 -2.75 8.74 -12.68
CA LEU A 69 -2.20 8.37 -11.38
C LEU A 69 -2.17 6.85 -11.18
N VAL A 70 -1.02 6.33 -10.75
CA VAL A 70 -0.80 4.90 -10.47
C VAL A 70 -0.45 4.68 -9.02
N VAL A 71 -1.03 3.65 -8.41
CA VAL A 71 -0.70 3.22 -7.05
C VAL A 71 0.61 2.43 -7.07
N THR A 72 1.73 3.08 -6.80
CA THR A 72 3.06 2.44 -6.79
C THR A 72 3.28 1.61 -5.55
N VAL A 73 2.95 2.16 -4.39
CA VAL A 73 3.13 1.45 -3.11
C VAL A 73 1.82 1.42 -2.34
N CYS A 74 1.42 0.22 -1.93
CA CYS A 74 0.39 0.02 -0.92
C CYS A 74 0.96 -0.93 0.13
N ARG A 75 1.44 -0.38 1.26
CA ARG A 75 2.06 -1.12 2.35
C ARG A 75 1.17 -1.13 3.57
N ILE A 76 1.07 -2.30 4.21
CA ILE A 76 0.30 -2.47 5.42
C ILE A 76 1.23 -3.03 6.51
N ASP A 77 1.48 -2.19 7.50
CA ASP A 77 2.34 -2.48 8.63
C ASP A 77 1.50 -2.88 9.85
N ASP A 78 2.06 -3.72 10.70
CA ASP A 78 1.41 -4.10 11.96
C ASP A 78 1.50 -2.93 12.94
N GLY A 79 0.36 -2.59 13.54
CA GLY A 79 0.26 -1.56 14.57
C GLY A 79 0.28 -2.13 15.99
N PRO A 80 0.12 -1.28 16.99
CA PRO A 80 0.03 -1.71 18.39
C PRO A 80 -1.19 -2.62 18.62
N MET A 81 -1.18 -3.31 19.75
CA MET A 81 -2.24 -4.24 20.15
C MET A 81 -2.85 -3.81 21.48
N TYR A 82 -4.17 -3.74 21.53
CA TYR A 82 -4.88 -3.61 22.81
C TYR A 82 -5.13 -4.99 23.41
N LYS A 83 -4.71 -5.19 24.64
CA LYS A 83 -4.99 -6.39 25.42
C LYS A 83 -6.35 -6.21 26.11
N ARG A 84 -7.24 -7.20 25.98
CA ARG A 84 -8.53 -7.29 26.66
C ARG A 84 -8.60 -8.63 27.40
N ILE A 85 -9.28 -8.67 28.49
CA ILE A 85 -9.43 -9.87 29.32
C ILE A 85 -10.84 -10.43 29.11
N GLN A 86 -10.92 -11.73 28.87
CA GLN A 86 -12.15 -12.48 28.84
C GLN A 86 -12.19 -13.43 30.05
N PRO A 87 -13.05 -13.20 31.02
CA PRO A 87 -13.23 -14.12 32.14
C PRO A 87 -13.74 -15.49 31.66
N ARG A 88 -13.24 -16.55 32.27
CA ARG A 88 -13.64 -17.93 32.02
C ARG A 88 -14.00 -18.64 33.32
N ALA A 89 -14.48 -19.88 33.20
CA ALA A 89 -14.83 -20.70 34.35
C ALA A 89 -13.63 -20.93 35.30
N ARG A 90 -13.91 -21.23 36.55
CA ARG A 90 -12.92 -21.53 37.60
C ARG A 90 -11.94 -20.39 37.89
N GLY A 91 -12.36 -19.13 37.72
CA GLY A 91 -11.51 -17.96 38.02
C GLY A 91 -10.39 -17.74 37.03
N THR A 92 -10.35 -18.46 35.91
CA THR A 92 -9.36 -18.25 34.86
C THR A 92 -9.71 -17.03 33.96
N ALA A 93 -8.71 -16.40 33.37
CA ALA A 93 -8.88 -15.31 32.46
C ALA A 93 -8.00 -15.52 31.21
N PHE A 94 -8.57 -15.30 30.02
CA PHE A 94 -7.87 -15.36 28.76
C PHE A 94 -7.69 -13.96 28.17
N SER A 95 -6.54 -13.71 27.58
CA SER A 95 -6.26 -12.44 26.91
C SER A 95 -6.76 -12.45 25.46
N ILE A 96 -7.49 -11.39 25.07
CA ILE A 96 -7.88 -11.13 23.69
C ILE A 96 -7.02 -9.98 23.16
N LEU A 97 -6.31 -10.22 22.05
CA LEU A 97 -5.48 -9.20 21.40
C LEU A 97 -6.28 -8.52 20.29
N LYS A 98 -6.61 -7.24 20.46
CA LYS A 98 -7.17 -6.37 19.43
C LYS A 98 -6.01 -5.73 18.66
N ARG A 99 -5.68 -6.29 17.50
CA ARG A 99 -4.56 -5.85 16.66
C ARG A 99 -5.00 -4.70 15.78
N LEU A 100 -4.16 -3.68 15.69
CA LEU A 100 -4.29 -2.56 14.77
C LEU A 100 -3.29 -2.68 13.62
N ALA A 101 -3.47 -1.88 12.58
CA ALA A 101 -2.54 -1.79 11.47
C ALA A 101 -2.38 -0.35 10.98
N HIS A 102 -1.34 -0.11 10.21
CA HIS A 102 -1.07 1.15 9.53
C HIS A 102 -1.11 0.91 8.03
N ILE A 103 -1.77 1.81 7.30
CA ILE A 103 -1.91 1.75 5.84
C ILE A 103 -1.09 2.91 5.28
N HIS A 104 -0.16 2.61 4.39
CA HIS A 104 0.64 3.58 3.65
C HIS A 104 0.37 3.40 2.16
N VAL A 105 -0.07 4.45 1.51
CA VAL A 105 -0.31 4.48 0.07
C VAL A 105 0.55 5.57 -0.55
N THR A 106 1.22 5.21 -1.63
CA THR A 106 1.96 6.15 -2.48
C THR A 106 1.39 6.07 -3.88
N VAL A 107 1.02 7.21 -4.41
CA VAL A 107 0.54 7.38 -5.77
C VAL A 107 1.55 8.21 -6.54
N THR A 108 1.81 7.82 -7.78
CA THR A 108 2.79 8.47 -8.66
C THR A 108 2.14 8.72 -10.01
N ASP A 109 2.50 9.80 -10.64
CA ASP A 109 2.14 10.12 -12.03
C ASP A 109 2.84 9.14 -12.98
N MET A 110 2.13 8.60 -13.98
CA MET A 110 2.66 7.62 -14.95
C MET A 110 3.94 8.11 -15.63
N ALA A 111 3.99 9.36 -16.06
CA ALA A 111 5.17 9.94 -16.68
C ALA A 111 6.41 9.89 -15.76
N ALA A 112 6.23 10.16 -14.46
CA ALA A 112 7.30 10.09 -13.48
C ALA A 112 7.69 8.66 -13.11
N MET A 113 6.81 7.68 -13.37
CA MET A 113 7.07 6.26 -13.12
C MET A 113 7.93 5.66 -14.26
N GLU A 114 7.65 6.01 -15.49
CA GLU A 114 8.45 5.61 -16.67
C GLU A 114 9.88 6.14 -16.57
N ASP A 115 10.04 7.40 -16.16
CA ASP A 115 11.36 8.01 -15.92
C ASP A 115 12.13 7.29 -14.78
N ALA A 116 11.43 6.89 -13.73
CA ALA A 116 12.04 6.18 -12.61
C ALA A 116 12.46 4.74 -12.97
N ILE A 117 11.66 4.03 -13.76
CA ILE A 117 11.96 2.68 -14.25
C ILE A 117 13.15 2.74 -15.20
N ALA A 118 13.16 3.69 -16.14
CA ALA A 118 14.26 3.90 -17.06
C ALA A 118 15.58 4.24 -16.34
N ALA A 119 15.51 5.03 -15.25
CA ALA A 119 16.67 5.35 -14.43
C ALA A 119 17.18 4.14 -13.61
N GLU A 120 16.28 3.27 -13.16
CA GLU A 120 16.65 2.04 -12.45
C GLU A 120 17.25 0.98 -13.39
N GLU A 121 16.70 0.83 -14.59
CA GLU A 121 17.24 -0.05 -15.62
C GLU A 121 18.62 0.42 -16.08
N ALA A 122 18.82 1.73 -16.28
CA ALA A 122 20.12 2.31 -16.59
C ALA A 122 21.15 2.05 -15.46
N LYS A 123 20.74 2.16 -14.19
CA LYS A 123 21.61 1.83 -13.04
C LYS A 123 21.93 0.35 -12.97
N LYS A 124 20.98 -0.51 -13.31
CA LYS A 124 21.16 -1.98 -13.30
C LYS A 124 22.05 -2.43 -14.44
N ALA A 125 21.93 -1.80 -15.63
CA ALA A 125 22.83 -2.03 -16.77
C ALA A 125 24.26 -1.55 -16.48
N ALA A 126 24.43 -0.44 -15.76
CA ALA A 126 25.74 0.08 -15.36
C ALA A 126 26.39 -0.73 -14.21
N ALA A 127 25.59 -1.49 -13.44
CA ALA A 127 26.06 -2.29 -12.31
C ALA A 127 26.40 -3.75 -12.69
N GLN A 128 26.17 -4.19 -13.93
CA GLN A 128 26.64 -5.48 -14.42
C GLN A 128 28.05 -5.31 -15.04
N PRO A 129 29.14 -5.65 -14.33
CA PRO A 129 30.46 -5.77 -14.97
C PRO A 129 30.36 -6.92 -15.96
N ALA A 130 30.85 -6.68 -17.18
CA ALA A 130 30.97 -7.66 -18.25
C ALA A 130 31.70 -8.92 -17.76
N GLU A 131 30.95 -9.98 -17.47
CA GLU A 131 31.51 -11.30 -17.29
C GLU A 131 31.90 -11.83 -18.67
N GLN A 132 33.16 -11.61 -19.01
CA GLN A 132 33.79 -12.20 -20.22
C GLN A 132 33.86 -13.73 -20.03
N PRO A 133 33.35 -14.54 -20.96
CA PRO A 133 33.64 -15.96 -20.92
C PRO A 133 35.11 -16.19 -21.26
N ALA A 134 35.88 -16.62 -20.28
CA ALA A 134 37.22 -17.13 -20.51
C ALA A 134 37.11 -18.45 -21.30
N THR A 135 37.37 -18.36 -22.59
CA THR A 135 37.71 -19.52 -23.43
C THR A 135 39.12 -19.94 -23.14
N ALA A 136 39.31 -21.17 -22.71
CA ALA A 136 40.50 -22.00 -22.93
C ALA A 136 40.12 -23.47 -22.98
#